data_ea249a32cd5797ed70fe0c3ded8f85db
#
_entry.id   ea249a32cd5797ed70fe0c3ded8f85db
#
_cell.length_a   1.000
_cell.length_b   1.000
_cell.length_c   1.000
_cell.angle_alpha   90.00
_cell.angle_beta   90.00
_cell.angle_gamma   90.00
#
_symmetry.space_group_name_H-M   'P 1'
#
loop_
_entity.id
_entity.type
_entity.pdbx_description
1 polymer ?
#
loop_
_entity_poly.entity_id
_entity_poly.type
_entity_poly.pdbx_seq_one_letter_code
_entity_poly.pdbx_strand_id
1 'polypeptide(L)'
;MARSLSGALAEIAGSEHVLEDGTARARFAVDGLEPRWVARPASLEALGRLLALAHDADLAVVPRGGGTALELGRPPARLDLVLDLSRLDRIVEYSPDDLTITVEAGVTAGTLAAHLAAHRQFLPLDPPAAAARTLGGITATNASGPLRARYGAMRDLLLGVRFVQADGVATWGGAKVVKSVSGYDVPKLMVGALGTLGVLGELTLRLHPTPEFEAGWLAGFAETAAAQAFVTHLLDSPVQPNRVEWLNAAALAMCGFAGMGAAVALSIATAEAAVRAQGETVRALVREAGGTLTPLADGFWAGYERAMAPDGGVRLAIATLASKVAETAAEIEQAVGDECSGARPTITACAPVGSLRAWCLDADPRRMSAVVERLRQSVAPVGGSVVIQKAPAAVRAAVDPWGPIDAGPLALMRGLKDEFDPKRVLNPGRFVGGL
;
A
#
# COMPACT_ATOMS: atom_id res chain seq x y z
N MET A 1 -38.47 -8.08 25.01
CA MET A 1 -37.31 -7.37 25.48
C MET A 1 -36.44 -7.02 24.27
N ALA A 2 -36.14 -5.74 24.05
CA ALA A 2 -35.20 -5.35 22.99
C ALA A 2 -33.84 -5.98 23.34
N ARG A 3 -33.29 -6.80 22.46
CA ARG A 3 -31.94 -7.35 22.61
C ARG A 3 -30.95 -6.19 22.68
N SER A 4 -29.98 -6.26 23.61
CA SER A 4 -28.86 -5.30 23.60
C SER A 4 -28.01 -5.50 22.34
N LEU A 5 -27.43 -4.43 21.80
CA LEU A 5 -26.52 -4.53 20.66
C LEU A 5 -25.36 -5.50 20.92
N SER A 6 -24.82 -5.48 22.14
CA SER A 6 -23.80 -6.42 22.60
C SER A 6 -24.24 -7.88 22.46
N GLY A 7 -25.46 -8.20 22.90
CA GLY A 7 -26.02 -9.55 22.76
C GLY A 7 -26.20 -9.97 21.31
N ALA A 8 -26.64 -9.05 20.43
CA ALA A 8 -26.78 -9.34 19.00
C ALA A 8 -25.43 -9.56 18.30
N LEU A 9 -24.39 -8.76 18.64
CA LEU A 9 -23.03 -8.96 18.13
C LEU A 9 -22.46 -10.32 18.58
N ALA A 10 -22.67 -10.68 19.86
CA ALA A 10 -22.21 -11.95 20.43
C ALA A 10 -22.90 -13.16 19.83
N GLU A 11 -24.19 -13.06 19.50
CA GLU A 11 -24.93 -14.13 18.80
C GLU A 11 -24.39 -14.41 17.38
N ILE A 12 -23.87 -13.37 16.69
CA ILE A 12 -23.36 -13.50 15.34
C ILE A 12 -21.90 -13.96 15.32
N ALA A 13 -21.04 -13.33 16.14
CA ALA A 13 -19.60 -13.56 16.10
C ALA A 13 -19.10 -14.62 17.09
N GLY A 14 -19.92 -14.98 18.10
CA GLY A 14 -19.51 -15.69 19.32
C GLY A 14 -19.12 -14.71 20.42
N SER A 15 -19.53 -14.99 21.66
CA SER A 15 -19.28 -14.08 22.81
C SER A 15 -17.77 -13.83 23.06
N GLU A 16 -16.94 -14.84 22.87
CA GLU A 16 -15.48 -14.77 22.99
C GLU A 16 -14.81 -13.95 21.87
N HIS A 17 -15.55 -13.62 20.83
CA HIS A 17 -15.08 -12.87 19.65
C HIS A 17 -15.66 -11.45 19.58
N VAL A 18 -16.37 -11.02 20.62
CA VAL A 18 -16.80 -9.63 20.80
C VAL A 18 -16.10 -9.04 22.01
N LEU A 19 -15.26 -8.02 21.78
CA LEU A 19 -14.52 -7.36 22.85
C LEU A 19 -15.30 -6.11 23.30
N GLU A 20 -15.60 -6.05 24.59
CA GLU A 20 -16.29 -4.94 25.26
C GLU A 20 -15.48 -4.35 26.41
N ASP A 21 -14.47 -5.08 26.88
CA ASP A 21 -13.54 -4.61 27.91
C ASP A 21 -12.68 -3.46 27.38
N GLY A 22 -12.58 -2.37 28.16
CA GLY A 22 -11.88 -1.16 27.76
C GLY A 22 -10.41 -1.38 27.41
N THR A 23 -9.69 -2.19 28.19
CA THR A 23 -8.27 -2.50 27.94
C THR A 23 -8.09 -3.29 26.65
N ALA A 24 -8.97 -4.25 26.36
CA ALA A 24 -8.94 -5.03 25.14
C ALA A 24 -9.27 -4.17 23.91
N ARG A 25 -10.26 -3.26 24.01
CA ARG A 25 -10.70 -2.37 22.93
C ARG A 25 -9.66 -1.28 22.60
N ALA A 26 -8.93 -0.75 23.60
CA ALA A 26 -7.91 0.29 23.41
C ALA A 26 -6.87 -0.09 22.36
N ARG A 27 -6.55 -1.40 22.21
CA ARG A 27 -5.64 -1.92 21.15
C ARG A 27 -6.19 -1.79 19.72
N PHE A 28 -7.47 -1.49 19.61
CA PHE A 28 -8.18 -1.30 18.34
C PHE A 28 -8.56 0.15 18.11
N ALA A 29 -8.05 1.07 18.91
CA ALA A 29 -8.23 2.49 18.69
C ALA A 29 -7.68 2.91 17.33
N VAL A 30 -8.36 3.86 16.69
CA VAL A 30 -7.94 4.46 15.41
C VAL A 30 -7.87 5.97 15.64
N ASP A 31 -6.65 6.52 15.52
CA ASP A 31 -6.40 7.95 15.72
C ASP A 31 -6.90 8.50 17.07
N GLY A 32 -6.77 7.70 18.12
CA GLY A 32 -7.20 8.04 19.47
C GLY A 32 -8.69 7.81 19.75
N LEU A 33 -9.49 7.45 18.74
CA LEU A 33 -10.87 7.03 18.93
C LEU A 33 -10.92 5.55 19.31
N GLU A 34 -11.48 5.23 20.46
CA GLU A 34 -11.73 3.87 20.91
C GLU A 34 -13.09 3.39 20.40
N PRO A 35 -13.17 2.17 19.82
CA PRO A 35 -14.46 1.58 19.42
C PRO A 35 -15.29 1.22 20.66
N ARG A 36 -16.62 1.21 20.53
CA ARG A 36 -17.52 0.67 21.54
C ARG A 36 -17.46 -0.86 21.59
N TRP A 37 -17.27 -1.47 20.43
CA TRP A 37 -17.15 -2.92 20.26
C TRP A 37 -16.08 -3.27 19.25
N VAL A 38 -15.47 -4.45 19.42
CA VAL A 38 -14.67 -5.10 18.38
C VAL A 38 -15.30 -6.46 18.13
N ALA A 39 -15.68 -6.77 16.89
CA ALA A 39 -16.22 -8.07 16.50
C ALA A 39 -15.31 -8.76 15.48
N ARG A 40 -15.16 -10.07 15.63
CA ARG A 40 -14.25 -10.93 14.83
C ARG A 40 -15.03 -12.00 14.08
N PRO A 41 -15.61 -11.71 12.90
CA PRO A 41 -16.33 -12.69 12.11
C PRO A 41 -15.44 -13.84 11.66
N ALA A 42 -15.97 -15.07 11.66
CA ALA A 42 -15.27 -16.27 11.20
C ALA A 42 -15.68 -16.70 9.78
N SER A 43 -16.62 -16.01 9.16
CA SER A 43 -17.10 -16.30 7.82
C SER A 43 -17.65 -15.05 7.14
N LEU A 44 -17.79 -15.12 5.82
CA LEU A 44 -18.40 -14.06 5.02
C LEU A 44 -19.88 -13.84 5.42
N GLU A 45 -20.59 -14.91 5.79
CA GLU A 45 -21.97 -14.83 6.28
C GLU A 45 -22.04 -14.06 7.62
N ALA A 46 -21.17 -14.40 8.58
CA ALA A 46 -21.09 -13.67 9.86
C ALA A 46 -20.73 -12.20 9.64
N LEU A 47 -19.82 -11.92 8.72
CA LEU A 47 -19.47 -10.54 8.33
C LEU A 47 -20.69 -9.79 7.78
N GLY A 48 -21.48 -10.43 6.90
CA GLY A 48 -22.71 -9.85 6.35
C GLY A 48 -23.74 -9.53 7.44
N ARG A 49 -23.99 -10.45 8.36
CA ARG A 49 -24.92 -10.23 9.49
C ARG A 49 -24.45 -9.11 10.43
N LEU A 50 -23.14 -9.00 10.70
CA LEU A 50 -22.59 -7.92 11.52
C LEU A 50 -22.75 -6.57 10.83
N LEU A 51 -22.51 -6.48 9.52
CA LEU A 51 -22.70 -5.25 8.76
C LEU A 51 -24.16 -4.84 8.65
N ALA A 52 -25.08 -5.78 8.39
CA ALA A 52 -26.51 -5.51 8.42
C ALA A 52 -26.96 -4.94 9.78
N LEU A 53 -26.52 -5.56 10.89
CA LEU A 53 -26.78 -5.04 12.23
C LEU A 53 -26.23 -3.63 12.44
N ALA A 54 -25.00 -3.39 12.00
CA ALA A 54 -24.37 -2.07 12.11
C ALA A 54 -25.11 -1.02 11.27
N HIS A 55 -25.49 -1.37 10.05
CA HIS A 55 -26.27 -0.52 9.15
C HIS A 55 -27.63 -0.16 9.74
N ASP A 56 -28.37 -1.13 10.30
CA ASP A 56 -29.68 -0.91 10.91
C ASP A 56 -29.60 -0.03 12.16
N ALA A 57 -28.53 -0.20 12.94
CA ALA A 57 -28.29 0.54 14.18
C ALA A 57 -27.49 1.86 13.96
N ASP A 58 -27.20 2.25 12.72
CA ASP A 58 -26.39 3.44 12.35
C ASP A 58 -25.02 3.48 13.08
N LEU A 59 -24.34 2.33 13.18
CA LEU A 59 -23.01 2.24 13.79
C LEU A 59 -21.92 2.57 12.76
N ALA A 60 -20.98 3.41 13.14
CA ALA A 60 -19.77 3.68 12.36
C ALA A 60 -18.78 2.51 12.47
N VAL A 61 -18.45 1.90 11.34
CA VAL A 61 -17.65 0.69 11.23
C VAL A 61 -16.28 0.98 10.62
N VAL A 62 -15.22 0.51 11.27
CA VAL A 62 -13.87 0.48 10.70
C VAL A 62 -13.44 -0.98 10.49
N PRO A 63 -13.30 -1.44 9.23
CA PRO A 63 -12.71 -2.73 8.92
C PRO A 63 -11.21 -2.71 9.24
N ARG A 64 -10.71 -3.76 9.87
CA ARG A 64 -9.31 -3.91 10.23
C ARG A 64 -8.79 -5.30 9.86
N GLY A 65 -7.66 -5.35 9.14
CA GLY A 65 -6.83 -6.55 9.02
C GLY A 65 -5.68 -6.51 10.02
N GLY A 66 -4.44 -6.54 9.59
CA GLY A 66 -3.26 -6.45 10.45
C GLY A 66 -3.04 -5.10 11.16
N GLY A 67 -3.84 -4.08 10.88
CA GLY A 67 -3.75 -2.76 11.52
C GLY A 67 -2.53 -1.92 11.13
N THR A 68 -1.79 -2.30 10.09
CA THR A 68 -0.51 -1.69 9.68
C THR A 68 -0.63 -0.39 8.88
N ALA A 69 -1.85 0.04 8.54
CA ALA A 69 -2.10 1.23 7.72
C ALA A 69 -3.30 2.07 8.23
N LEU A 70 -3.58 2.02 9.52
CA LEU A 70 -4.69 2.78 10.11
C LEU A 70 -4.48 4.30 10.08
N GLU A 71 -3.23 4.76 9.94
CA GLU A 71 -2.88 6.18 9.81
C GLU A 71 -3.01 6.71 8.37
N LEU A 72 -3.40 5.87 7.39
CA LEU A 72 -3.67 6.33 6.02
C LEU A 72 -5.04 7.01 5.95
N GLY A 73 -5.08 8.17 5.31
CA GLY A 73 -6.28 8.99 5.17
C GLY A 73 -6.56 9.87 6.39
N ARG A 74 -7.74 10.44 6.43
CA ARG A 74 -8.19 11.29 7.56
C ARG A 74 -8.52 10.42 8.78
N PRO A 75 -8.45 10.95 10.01
CA PRO A 75 -9.06 10.32 11.15
C PRO A 75 -10.55 10.03 10.89
N PRO A 76 -11.11 8.92 11.37
CA PRO A 76 -12.53 8.64 11.18
C PRO A 76 -13.39 9.69 11.91
N ALA A 77 -14.49 10.11 11.28
CA ALA A 77 -15.43 11.07 11.87
C ALA A 77 -16.17 10.47 13.09
N ARG A 78 -16.43 9.16 13.05
CA ARG A 78 -17.04 8.35 14.12
C ARG A 78 -16.41 6.96 14.14
N LEU A 79 -16.41 6.31 15.30
CA LEU A 79 -15.99 4.91 15.46
C LEU A 79 -16.83 4.24 16.55
N ASP A 80 -17.75 3.36 16.16
CA ASP A 80 -18.54 2.56 17.09
C ASP A 80 -18.08 1.10 17.12
N LEU A 81 -17.81 0.50 15.95
CA LEU A 81 -17.47 -0.91 15.78
C LEU A 81 -16.18 -1.06 14.95
N VAL A 82 -15.23 -1.82 15.46
CA VAL A 82 -14.14 -2.37 14.63
C VAL A 82 -14.49 -3.79 14.22
N LEU A 83 -14.46 -4.07 12.91
CA LEU A 83 -14.52 -5.42 12.37
C LEU A 83 -13.10 -5.93 12.15
N ASP A 84 -12.62 -6.77 13.07
CA ASP A 84 -11.30 -7.41 12.96
C ASP A 84 -11.43 -8.69 12.10
N LEU A 85 -10.88 -8.62 10.90
CA LEU A 85 -10.99 -9.65 9.87
C LEU A 85 -9.90 -10.73 9.98
N SER A 86 -9.15 -10.76 11.07
CA SER A 86 -8.03 -11.70 11.26
C SER A 86 -8.43 -13.17 11.28
N ARG A 87 -9.72 -13.47 11.50
CA ARG A 87 -10.28 -14.84 11.45
C ARG A 87 -10.75 -15.28 10.06
N LEU A 88 -10.79 -14.38 9.09
CA LEU A 88 -10.99 -14.70 7.68
C LEU A 88 -9.62 -15.00 7.05
N ASP A 89 -9.00 -16.11 7.42
CA ASP A 89 -7.60 -16.42 7.15
C ASP A 89 -7.36 -17.72 6.35
N ARG A 90 -8.41 -18.23 5.69
CA ARG A 90 -8.34 -19.48 4.93
C ARG A 90 -7.88 -19.25 3.49
N ILE A 91 -7.14 -20.23 2.97
CA ILE A 91 -6.95 -20.42 1.53
C ILE A 91 -8.20 -21.18 1.04
N VAL A 92 -9.01 -20.49 0.22
CA VAL A 92 -10.31 -21.01 -0.24
C VAL A 92 -10.14 -21.97 -1.40
N GLU A 93 -9.28 -21.61 -2.35
CA GLU A 93 -9.01 -22.41 -3.55
C GLU A 93 -7.61 -22.09 -4.07
N TYR A 94 -6.91 -23.09 -4.58
CA TYR A 94 -5.61 -22.93 -5.21
C TYR A 94 -5.51 -23.80 -6.46
N SER A 95 -5.22 -23.18 -7.60
CA SER A 95 -5.02 -23.82 -8.90
C SER A 95 -3.58 -23.53 -9.38
N PRO A 96 -2.59 -24.37 -9.00
CA PRO A 96 -1.20 -24.13 -9.35
C PRO A 96 -0.94 -24.04 -10.85
N ASP A 97 -1.60 -24.88 -11.63
CA ASP A 97 -1.41 -24.95 -13.09
C ASP A 97 -1.97 -23.71 -13.80
N ASP A 98 -3.00 -23.08 -13.24
CA ASP A 98 -3.58 -21.84 -13.75
C ASP A 98 -2.93 -20.57 -13.14
N LEU A 99 -1.99 -20.72 -12.22
CA LEU A 99 -1.36 -19.63 -11.48
C LEU A 99 -2.38 -18.72 -10.78
N THR A 100 -3.41 -19.32 -10.18
CA THR A 100 -4.46 -18.56 -9.48
C THR A 100 -4.70 -19.11 -8.08
N ILE A 101 -5.03 -18.19 -7.16
CA ILE A 101 -5.39 -18.54 -5.80
C ILE A 101 -6.54 -17.65 -5.32
N THR A 102 -7.47 -18.22 -4.57
CA THR A 102 -8.51 -17.49 -3.85
C THR A 102 -8.27 -17.63 -2.36
N VAL A 103 -8.17 -16.50 -1.67
CA VAL A 103 -7.90 -16.44 -0.23
C VAL A 103 -8.87 -15.50 0.46
N GLU A 104 -9.11 -15.74 1.74
CA GLU A 104 -9.82 -14.79 2.58
C GLU A 104 -8.96 -13.55 2.87
N ALA A 105 -9.62 -12.40 3.10
CA ALA A 105 -8.96 -11.10 3.19
C ALA A 105 -8.01 -10.94 4.39
N GLY A 106 -8.19 -11.75 5.43
CA GLY A 106 -7.35 -11.79 6.63
C GLY A 106 -6.07 -12.62 6.49
N VAL A 107 -5.91 -13.39 5.39
CA VAL A 107 -4.65 -14.10 5.11
C VAL A 107 -3.51 -13.09 5.02
N THR A 108 -2.40 -13.33 5.74
CA THR A 108 -1.21 -12.47 5.64
C THR A 108 -0.39 -12.82 4.40
N ALA A 109 0.32 -11.82 3.86
CA ALA A 109 1.22 -12.09 2.73
C ALA A 109 2.34 -13.07 3.10
N GLY A 110 2.77 -13.09 4.38
CA GLY A 110 3.75 -14.07 4.87
C GLY A 110 3.19 -15.50 4.87
N THR A 111 1.95 -15.70 5.35
CA THR A 111 1.27 -17.01 5.31
C THR A 111 1.11 -17.49 3.88
N LEU A 112 0.67 -16.59 2.98
CA LEU A 112 0.55 -16.93 1.57
C LEU A 112 1.89 -17.30 0.94
N ALA A 113 2.95 -16.52 1.19
CA ALA A 113 4.28 -16.78 0.66
C ALA A 113 4.80 -18.17 1.09
N ALA A 114 4.62 -18.54 2.36
CA ALA A 114 5.01 -19.87 2.87
C ALA A 114 4.22 -20.99 2.17
N HIS A 115 2.93 -20.80 1.92
CA HIS A 115 2.11 -21.79 1.19
C HIS A 115 2.57 -21.95 -0.26
N LEU A 116 2.82 -20.85 -0.97
CA LEU A 116 3.18 -20.86 -2.39
C LEU A 116 4.61 -21.38 -2.66
N ALA A 117 5.51 -21.27 -1.68
CA ALA A 117 6.90 -21.72 -1.81
C ALA A 117 7.01 -23.21 -2.16
N ALA A 118 6.11 -24.07 -1.65
CA ALA A 118 6.06 -25.50 -1.95
C ALA A 118 5.83 -25.80 -3.46
N HIS A 119 5.22 -24.86 -4.18
CA HIS A 119 4.91 -24.98 -5.61
C HIS A 119 5.80 -24.11 -6.49
N ARG A 120 6.87 -23.50 -5.92
CA ARG A 120 7.73 -22.56 -6.62
C ARG A 120 6.96 -21.44 -7.32
N GLN A 121 5.97 -20.91 -6.61
CA GLN A 121 5.16 -19.78 -7.06
C GLN A 121 5.21 -18.67 -6.02
N PHE A 122 4.88 -17.45 -6.42
CA PHE A 122 4.81 -16.32 -5.52
C PHE A 122 3.78 -15.28 -5.99
N LEU A 123 3.32 -14.48 -5.04
CA LEU A 123 2.56 -13.26 -5.31
C LEU A 123 3.55 -12.10 -5.32
N PRO A 124 3.77 -11.42 -6.46
CA PRO A 124 4.81 -10.39 -6.57
C PRO A 124 4.41 -9.05 -5.95
N LEU A 125 4.18 -9.05 -4.64
CA LEU A 125 3.85 -7.89 -3.83
C LEU A 125 4.81 -7.82 -2.63
N ASP A 126 5.56 -6.72 -2.54
CA ASP A 126 6.57 -6.47 -1.52
C ASP A 126 6.44 -5.08 -0.87
N PRO A 127 5.22 -4.68 -0.39
CA PRO A 127 5.09 -3.43 0.36
C PRO A 127 5.89 -3.50 1.67
N PRO A 128 6.29 -2.38 2.27
CA PRO A 128 6.97 -2.38 3.56
C PRO A 128 6.20 -3.18 4.61
N ALA A 129 6.92 -4.04 5.37
CA ALA A 129 6.36 -4.99 6.33
C ALA A 129 5.35 -5.97 5.72
N ALA A 130 5.58 -6.43 4.48
CA ALA A 130 4.67 -7.28 3.71
C ALA A 130 4.20 -8.50 4.49
N ALA A 131 5.11 -9.24 5.12
CA ALA A 131 4.80 -10.49 5.80
C ALA A 131 3.69 -10.38 6.87
N ALA A 132 3.62 -9.25 7.57
CA ALA A 132 2.63 -8.99 8.62
C ALA A 132 1.32 -8.39 8.10
N ARG A 133 1.28 -7.97 6.83
CA ARG A 133 0.09 -7.35 6.23
C ARG A 133 -0.89 -8.39 5.74
N THR A 134 -2.17 -8.17 6.01
CA THR A 134 -3.24 -8.97 5.41
C THR A 134 -3.46 -8.58 3.95
N LEU A 135 -3.82 -9.54 3.11
CA LEU A 135 -4.09 -9.29 1.69
C LEU A 135 -5.26 -8.32 1.48
N GLY A 136 -6.29 -8.38 2.32
CA GLY A 136 -7.36 -7.39 2.34
C GLY A 136 -6.85 -5.98 2.67
N GLY A 137 -5.93 -5.84 3.62
CA GLY A 137 -5.30 -4.57 3.96
C GLY A 137 -4.40 -4.02 2.84
N ILE A 138 -3.63 -4.88 2.16
CA ILE A 138 -2.82 -4.51 0.98
C ILE A 138 -3.75 -4.04 -0.15
N THR A 139 -4.84 -4.77 -0.41
CA THR A 139 -5.83 -4.41 -1.43
C THR A 139 -6.51 -3.09 -1.11
N ALA A 140 -7.03 -2.93 0.10
CA ALA A 140 -7.76 -1.72 0.52
C ALA A 140 -6.89 -0.45 0.50
N THR A 141 -5.57 -0.58 0.64
CA THR A 141 -4.62 0.55 0.64
C THR A 141 -3.83 0.69 -0.66
N ASN A 142 -3.98 -0.25 -1.61
CA ASN A 142 -3.15 -0.37 -2.82
C ASN A 142 -1.64 -0.28 -2.51
N ALA A 143 -1.23 -0.91 -1.41
CA ALA A 143 0.16 -0.87 -0.98
C ALA A 143 1.03 -1.71 -1.93
N SER A 144 2.20 -1.18 -2.30
CA SER A 144 3.15 -1.82 -3.21
C SER A 144 4.58 -1.54 -2.78
N GLY A 145 5.53 -2.31 -3.30
CA GLY A 145 6.96 -2.17 -3.10
C GLY A 145 7.73 -2.17 -4.43
N PRO A 146 9.04 -2.45 -4.40
CA PRO A 146 9.92 -2.45 -5.57
C PRO A 146 9.50 -3.37 -6.72
N LEU A 147 8.90 -4.52 -6.45
CA LEU A 147 8.40 -5.46 -7.47
C LEU A 147 7.35 -4.86 -8.39
N ARG A 148 6.76 -3.72 -7.99
CA ARG A 148 5.84 -2.96 -8.83
C ARG A 148 6.45 -2.57 -10.18
N ALA A 149 7.76 -2.39 -10.26
CA ALA A 149 8.45 -2.05 -11.49
C ALA A 149 8.18 -3.06 -12.62
N ARG A 150 8.09 -4.35 -12.30
CA ARG A 150 7.90 -5.44 -13.27
C ARG A 150 6.49 -6.00 -13.30
N TYR A 151 5.89 -6.18 -12.12
CA TYR A 151 4.67 -6.96 -11.96
C TYR A 151 3.42 -6.11 -11.76
N GLY A 152 3.59 -4.79 -11.65
CA GLY A 152 2.47 -3.90 -11.32
C GLY A 152 2.15 -3.89 -9.82
N ALA A 153 0.96 -3.44 -9.48
CA ALA A 153 0.45 -3.35 -8.11
C ALA A 153 -0.70 -4.35 -7.89
N MET A 154 -1.33 -4.33 -6.74
CA MET A 154 -2.50 -5.17 -6.44
C MET A 154 -3.57 -5.08 -7.53
N ARG A 155 -3.77 -3.89 -8.12
CA ARG A 155 -4.73 -3.65 -9.21
C ARG A 155 -4.49 -4.53 -10.44
N ASP A 156 -3.23 -4.93 -10.69
CA ASP A 156 -2.82 -5.71 -11.87
C ASP A 156 -2.85 -7.22 -11.59
N LEU A 157 -2.91 -7.60 -10.31
CA LEU A 157 -2.86 -8.98 -9.84
C LEU A 157 -4.22 -9.49 -9.34
N LEU A 158 -5.14 -8.60 -8.98
CA LEU A 158 -6.47 -8.95 -8.48
C LEU A 158 -7.40 -9.28 -9.66
N LEU A 159 -7.82 -10.55 -9.75
CA LEU A 159 -8.72 -11.07 -10.77
C LEU A 159 -10.18 -11.01 -10.35
N GLY A 160 -10.46 -11.28 -9.08
CA GLY A 160 -11.80 -11.30 -8.53
C GLY A 160 -11.82 -10.90 -7.05
N VAL A 161 -12.97 -10.44 -6.60
CA VAL A 161 -13.19 -10.02 -5.23
C VAL A 161 -14.59 -10.42 -4.76
N ARG A 162 -14.70 -10.93 -3.53
CA ARG A 162 -15.93 -10.96 -2.76
C ARG A 162 -15.84 -9.96 -1.63
N PHE A 163 -16.85 -9.16 -1.49
CA PHE A 163 -16.94 -8.16 -0.43
C PHE A 163 -18.38 -8.05 0.07
N VAL A 164 -18.54 -7.46 1.24
CA VAL A 164 -19.85 -7.23 1.84
C VAL A 164 -20.12 -5.73 1.84
N GLN A 165 -21.25 -5.32 1.30
CA GLN A 165 -21.73 -3.95 1.28
C GLN A 165 -22.17 -3.49 2.67
N ALA A 166 -22.44 -2.20 2.82
CA ALA A 166 -22.81 -1.61 4.11
C ALA A 166 -24.09 -2.23 4.71
N ASP A 167 -25.02 -2.64 3.89
CA ASP A 167 -26.29 -3.27 4.27
C ASP A 167 -26.17 -4.78 4.59
N GLY A 168 -24.97 -5.34 4.51
CA GLY A 168 -24.70 -6.76 4.77
C GLY A 168 -24.83 -7.67 3.54
N VAL A 169 -25.16 -7.14 2.37
CA VAL A 169 -25.27 -7.94 1.14
C VAL A 169 -23.88 -8.34 0.64
N ALA A 170 -23.64 -9.65 0.54
CA ALA A 170 -22.42 -10.18 -0.06
C ALA A 170 -22.48 -10.06 -1.59
N THR A 171 -21.49 -9.41 -2.16
CA THR A 171 -21.37 -9.13 -3.58
C THR A 171 -20.03 -9.66 -4.10
N TRP A 172 -19.98 -10.01 -5.37
CA TRP A 172 -18.74 -10.41 -6.02
C TRP A 172 -18.56 -9.69 -7.36
N GLY A 173 -17.30 -9.54 -7.78
CA GLY A 173 -16.94 -8.99 -9.08
C GLY A 173 -15.67 -9.65 -9.62
N GLY A 174 -15.49 -9.59 -10.93
CA GLY A 174 -14.38 -10.25 -11.61
C GLY A 174 -14.61 -11.73 -11.87
N ALA A 175 -13.55 -12.47 -12.17
CA ALA A 175 -13.59 -13.90 -12.48
C ALA A 175 -12.24 -14.54 -12.19
N LYS A 176 -12.12 -15.86 -12.27
CA LYS A 176 -10.85 -16.60 -12.11
C LYS A 176 -9.99 -16.60 -13.39
N VAL A 177 -10.25 -15.68 -14.32
CA VAL A 177 -9.58 -15.58 -15.60
C VAL A 177 -8.97 -14.19 -15.78
N VAL A 178 -7.84 -14.13 -16.48
CA VAL A 178 -7.09 -12.87 -16.68
C VAL A 178 -7.88 -11.82 -17.45
N LYS A 179 -8.85 -12.22 -18.27
CA LYS A 179 -9.68 -11.32 -19.06
C LYS A 179 -11.16 -11.63 -18.83
N SER A 180 -11.79 -10.88 -17.94
CA SER A 180 -13.26 -10.84 -17.82
C SER A 180 -13.79 -9.70 -18.68
N VAL A 181 -14.80 -9.98 -19.48
CA VAL A 181 -15.44 -9.00 -20.39
C VAL A 181 -16.91 -8.71 -20.01
N SER A 182 -17.37 -9.24 -18.89
CA SER A 182 -18.75 -9.09 -18.41
C SER A 182 -18.81 -8.13 -17.24
N GLY A 183 -19.60 -7.06 -17.36
CA GLY A 183 -19.88 -6.12 -16.28
C GLY A 183 -18.74 -5.12 -16.01
N TYR A 184 -18.87 -4.42 -14.90
CA TYR A 184 -17.88 -3.43 -14.43
C TYR A 184 -16.69 -4.13 -13.76
N ASP A 185 -15.53 -3.48 -13.82
CA ASP A 185 -14.30 -3.94 -13.16
C ASP A 185 -14.33 -3.60 -11.66
N VAL A 186 -15.21 -4.28 -10.93
CA VAL A 186 -15.38 -4.10 -9.49
C VAL A 186 -14.10 -4.43 -8.70
N PRO A 187 -13.28 -5.45 -9.05
CA PRO A 187 -12.00 -5.66 -8.40
C PRO A 187 -11.13 -4.41 -8.37
N LYS A 188 -10.99 -3.70 -9.49
CA LYS A 188 -10.20 -2.48 -9.56
C LYS A 188 -10.81 -1.30 -8.80
N LEU A 189 -12.15 -1.25 -8.69
CA LEU A 189 -12.85 -0.26 -7.87
C LEU A 189 -12.53 -0.45 -6.37
N MET A 190 -12.41 -1.70 -5.92
CA MET A 190 -12.15 -2.02 -4.51
C MET A 190 -10.69 -1.80 -4.11
N VAL A 191 -9.76 -1.80 -5.06
CA VAL A 191 -8.34 -1.53 -4.78
C VAL A 191 -8.13 -0.06 -4.40
N GLY A 192 -7.63 0.18 -3.20
CA GLY A 192 -7.39 1.52 -2.68
C GLY A 192 -8.63 2.21 -2.10
N ALA A 193 -9.78 1.52 -2.01
CA ALA A 193 -11.03 2.09 -1.50
C ALA A 193 -11.08 2.24 0.03
N LEU A 194 -10.08 1.83 0.77
CA LEU A 194 -9.98 1.89 2.25
C LEU A 194 -11.19 1.28 3.00
N GLY A 195 -11.88 0.32 2.39
CA GLY A 195 -13.08 -0.25 3.01
C GLY A 195 -14.26 0.73 3.13
N THR A 196 -14.29 1.80 2.34
CA THR A 196 -15.39 2.79 2.34
C THR A 196 -16.56 2.39 1.44
N LEU A 197 -16.35 1.48 0.49
CA LEU A 197 -17.38 0.97 -0.43
C LEU A 197 -17.88 -0.43 -0.05
N GLY A 198 -17.20 -1.10 0.85
CA GLY A 198 -17.52 -2.44 1.31
C GLY A 198 -16.35 -3.06 2.05
N VAL A 199 -16.61 -4.14 2.77
CA VAL A 199 -15.61 -4.88 3.53
C VAL A 199 -15.17 -6.10 2.73
N LEU A 200 -13.87 -6.18 2.40
CA LEU A 200 -13.30 -7.28 1.61
C LEU A 200 -13.39 -8.60 2.39
N GLY A 201 -13.91 -9.63 1.75
CA GLY A 201 -14.03 -10.98 2.31
C GLY A 201 -13.08 -11.98 1.66
N GLU A 202 -13.09 -12.09 0.33
CA GLU A 202 -12.22 -12.99 -0.44
C GLU A 202 -11.59 -12.28 -1.63
N LEU A 203 -10.37 -12.71 -1.98
CA LEU A 203 -9.57 -12.17 -3.08
C LEU A 203 -9.10 -13.31 -3.97
N THR A 204 -9.38 -13.23 -5.27
CA THR A 204 -8.81 -14.12 -6.29
C THR A 204 -7.65 -13.41 -6.95
N LEU A 205 -6.46 -14.00 -6.86
CA LEU A 205 -5.19 -13.38 -7.22
C LEU A 205 -4.49 -14.18 -8.32
N ARG A 206 -3.83 -13.46 -9.23
CA ARG A 206 -2.88 -14.01 -10.19
C ARG A 206 -1.52 -14.20 -9.54
N LEU A 207 -0.95 -15.39 -9.71
CA LEU A 207 0.37 -15.74 -9.24
C LEU A 207 1.41 -15.70 -10.37
N HIS A 208 2.66 -15.80 -9.99
CA HIS A 208 3.79 -15.93 -10.91
C HIS A 208 4.69 -17.12 -10.49
N PRO A 209 5.36 -17.78 -11.43
CA PRO A 209 6.38 -18.76 -11.09
C PRO A 209 7.59 -18.05 -10.48
N THR A 210 8.19 -18.67 -9.46
CA THR A 210 9.45 -18.19 -8.90
C THR A 210 10.54 -18.25 -9.97
N PRO A 211 11.28 -17.15 -10.23
CA PRO A 211 12.36 -17.13 -11.19
C PRO A 211 13.43 -18.18 -10.89
N GLU A 212 14.09 -18.69 -11.91
CA GLU A 212 15.19 -19.66 -11.79
C GLU A 212 16.38 -19.06 -11.05
N PHE A 213 16.71 -17.80 -11.38
CA PHE A 213 17.86 -17.09 -10.85
C PHE A 213 17.54 -15.58 -10.70
N GLU A 214 18.07 -14.96 -9.66
CA GLU A 214 18.01 -13.50 -9.46
C GLU A 214 19.41 -12.99 -9.11
N ALA A 215 19.81 -11.89 -9.74
CA ALA A 215 20.97 -11.11 -9.31
C ALA A 215 20.61 -9.65 -9.19
N GLY A 216 21.24 -8.95 -8.26
CA GLY A 216 21.01 -7.55 -7.99
C GLY A 216 22.29 -6.74 -7.91
N TRP A 217 22.17 -5.45 -8.20
CA TRP A 217 23.27 -4.49 -8.17
C TRP A 217 22.83 -3.16 -7.58
N LEU A 218 23.79 -2.47 -6.96
CA LEU A 218 23.70 -1.08 -6.57
C LEU A 218 24.56 -0.26 -7.54
N ALA A 219 23.92 0.58 -8.34
CA ALA A 219 24.58 1.57 -9.20
C ALA A 219 24.69 2.88 -8.42
N GLY A 220 25.88 3.22 -7.95
CA GLY A 220 26.17 4.41 -7.15
C GLY A 220 26.69 5.55 -8.00
N PHE A 221 26.24 6.78 -7.68
CA PHE A 221 26.59 8.01 -8.39
C PHE A 221 26.94 9.13 -7.39
N ALA A 222 27.89 10.00 -7.77
CA ALA A 222 28.20 11.21 -7.01
C ALA A 222 27.07 12.23 -7.09
N GLU A 223 26.46 12.36 -8.28
CA GLU A 223 25.45 13.35 -8.60
C GLU A 223 24.07 12.70 -8.87
N THR A 224 23.01 13.31 -8.39
CA THR A 224 21.63 12.84 -8.61
C THR A 224 21.23 12.87 -10.08
N ALA A 225 21.76 13.83 -10.86
CA ALA A 225 21.52 13.93 -12.30
C ALA A 225 22.09 12.73 -13.07
N ALA A 226 23.25 12.20 -12.66
CA ALA A 226 23.85 11.01 -13.27
C ALA A 226 23.00 9.76 -12.97
N ALA A 227 22.48 9.64 -11.75
CA ALA A 227 21.53 8.56 -11.39
C ALA A 227 20.25 8.63 -12.24
N GLN A 228 19.72 9.84 -12.49
CA GLN A 228 18.56 10.03 -13.36
C GLN A 228 18.86 9.65 -14.81
N ALA A 229 20.01 10.05 -15.36
CA ALA A 229 20.45 9.70 -16.70
C ALA A 229 20.58 8.18 -16.85
N PHE A 230 21.16 7.51 -15.86
CA PHE A 230 21.21 6.03 -15.84
C PHE A 230 19.81 5.42 -15.87
N VAL A 231 18.85 5.90 -15.04
CA VAL A 231 17.47 5.39 -15.07
C VAL A 231 16.84 5.54 -16.45
N THR A 232 17.02 6.70 -17.10
CA THR A 232 16.50 6.96 -18.43
C THR A 232 17.08 5.97 -19.45
N HIS A 233 18.41 5.81 -19.49
CA HIS A 233 19.06 4.87 -20.40
C HIS A 233 18.69 3.40 -20.10
N LEU A 234 18.49 3.05 -18.82
CA LEU A 234 18.03 1.72 -18.42
C LEU A 234 16.63 1.42 -18.98
N LEU A 235 15.71 2.38 -18.92
CA LEU A 235 14.35 2.24 -19.43
C LEU A 235 14.30 2.16 -20.96
N ASP A 236 15.21 2.82 -21.66
CA ASP A 236 15.34 2.78 -23.11
C ASP A 236 16.11 1.53 -23.60
N SER A 237 16.68 0.75 -22.68
CA SER A 237 17.46 -0.45 -22.99
C SER A 237 16.59 -1.72 -23.07
N PRO A 238 17.11 -2.85 -23.60
CA PRO A 238 16.41 -4.13 -23.56
C PRO A 238 16.45 -4.82 -22.19
N VAL A 239 17.06 -4.23 -21.18
CA VAL A 239 17.14 -4.78 -19.82
C VAL A 239 15.75 -4.80 -19.17
N GLN A 240 15.42 -5.91 -18.54
CA GLN A 240 14.11 -6.13 -17.91
C GLN A 240 14.26 -6.39 -16.41
N PRO A 241 14.51 -5.36 -15.61
CA PRO A 241 14.63 -5.52 -14.16
C PRO A 241 13.28 -5.85 -13.52
N ASN A 242 13.31 -6.66 -12.47
CA ASN A 242 12.13 -6.90 -11.63
C ASN A 242 11.99 -5.88 -10.51
N ARG A 243 13.09 -5.23 -10.11
CA ARG A 243 13.09 -4.10 -9.15
C ARG A 243 14.00 -2.99 -9.65
N VAL A 244 13.59 -1.74 -9.49
CA VAL A 244 14.41 -0.54 -9.75
C VAL A 244 14.03 0.52 -8.74
N GLU A 245 14.87 0.70 -7.73
CA GLU A 245 14.66 1.70 -6.67
C GLU A 245 15.79 2.73 -6.68
N TRP A 246 15.42 3.98 -6.87
CA TRP A 246 16.30 5.11 -6.68
C TRP A 246 16.34 5.48 -5.20
N LEU A 247 17.53 5.77 -4.64
CA LEU A 247 17.74 6.10 -3.24
C LEU A 247 18.59 7.37 -3.13
N ASN A 248 18.20 8.29 -2.24
CA ASN A 248 19.06 9.40 -1.87
C ASN A 248 20.11 8.99 -0.82
N ALA A 249 21.04 9.88 -0.50
CA ALA A 249 22.11 9.61 0.46
C ALA A 249 21.61 9.15 1.84
N ALA A 250 20.49 9.70 2.32
CA ALA A 250 19.91 9.31 3.61
C ALA A 250 19.33 7.88 3.56
N ALA A 251 18.65 7.52 2.48
CA ALA A 251 18.14 6.15 2.28
C ALA A 251 19.28 5.13 2.14
N LEU A 252 20.34 5.50 1.46
CA LEU A 252 21.56 4.68 1.33
C LEU A 252 22.21 4.42 2.69
N ALA A 253 22.33 5.45 3.52
CA ALA A 253 22.87 5.29 4.87
C ALA A 253 22.05 4.32 5.73
N MET A 254 20.72 4.33 5.62
CA MET A 254 19.84 3.38 6.30
C MET A 254 20.02 1.93 5.79
N CYS A 255 20.46 1.77 4.54
CA CYS A 255 20.80 0.47 3.96
C CYS A 255 22.26 0.05 4.18
N GLY A 256 23.04 0.82 4.93
CA GLY A 256 24.45 0.52 5.25
C GLY A 256 25.45 1.00 4.20
N PHE A 257 25.07 1.88 3.29
CA PHE A 257 25.95 2.47 2.28
C PHE A 257 26.21 3.96 2.59
N ALA A 258 27.44 4.42 2.34
CA ALA A 258 27.84 5.80 2.57
C ALA A 258 28.70 6.32 1.42
N GLY A 259 28.84 7.65 1.32
CA GLY A 259 29.76 8.29 0.37
C GLY A 259 29.25 8.45 -1.05
N MET A 260 27.94 8.22 -1.30
CA MET A 260 27.28 8.43 -2.59
C MET A 260 26.24 9.54 -2.47
N GLY A 261 26.04 10.34 -3.51
CA GLY A 261 24.98 11.35 -3.57
C GLY A 261 23.60 10.69 -3.82
N ALA A 262 23.56 9.72 -4.72
CA ALA A 262 22.39 8.88 -5.00
C ALA A 262 22.82 7.51 -5.52
N ALA A 263 21.93 6.54 -5.46
CA ALA A 263 22.11 5.25 -6.12
C ALA A 263 20.80 4.68 -6.66
N VAL A 264 20.96 3.73 -7.56
CA VAL A 264 19.85 2.91 -8.06
C VAL A 264 20.13 1.45 -7.69
N ALA A 265 19.32 0.89 -6.78
CA ALA A 265 19.30 -0.54 -6.50
C ALA A 265 18.37 -1.21 -7.50
N LEU A 266 18.86 -2.22 -8.20
CA LEU A 266 18.06 -2.98 -9.16
C LEU A 266 18.34 -4.47 -9.05
N SER A 267 17.37 -5.28 -9.45
CA SER A 267 17.57 -6.72 -9.65
C SER A 267 16.91 -7.20 -10.93
N ILE A 268 17.46 -8.29 -11.48
CA ILE A 268 16.97 -8.98 -12.68
C ILE A 268 16.75 -10.42 -12.28
N ALA A 269 15.55 -10.95 -12.56
CA ALA A 269 15.14 -12.28 -12.16
C ALA A 269 14.50 -13.01 -13.33
N THR A 270 15.20 -14.03 -13.86
CA THR A 270 14.79 -14.88 -15.00
C THR A 270 15.74 -16.09 -15.10
N ALA A 271 15.97 -16.65 -16.31
CA ALA A 271 16.98 -17.68 -16.56
C ALA A 271 18.39 -17.12 -16.31
N GLU A 272 19.28 -17.90 -15.70
CA GLU A 272 20.61 -17.45 -15.27
C GLU A 272 21.43 -16.83 -16.40
N ALA A 273 21.46 -17.46 -17.59
CA ALA A 273 22.20 -16.93 -18.74
C ALA A 273 21.70 -15.53 -19.17
N ALA A 274 20.39 -15.31 -19.12
CA ALA A 274 19.78 -14.02 -19.46
C ALA A 274 20.08 -12.97 -18.38
N VAL A 275 20.09 -13.33 -17.10
CA VAL A 275 20.47 -12.43 -16.00
C VAL A 275 21.92 -11.97 -16.17
N ARG A 276 22.85 -12.90 -16.48
CA ARG A 276 24.26 -12.58 -16.71
C ARG A 276 24.46 -11.63 -17.90
N ALA A 277 23.81 -11.91 -19.03
CA ALA A 277 23.90 -11.07 -20.23
C ALA A 277 23.34 -9.65 -19.99
N GLN A 278 22.19 -9.54 -19.34
CA GLN A 278 21.61 -8.23 -18.97
C GLN A 278 22.46 -7.49 -17.93
N GLY A 279 23.10 -8.21 -17.01
CA GLY A 279 24.03 -7.64 -16.03
C GLY A 279 25.24 -6.95 -16.70
N GLU A 280 25.77 -7.49 -17.81
CA GLU A 280 26.83 -6.82 -18.59
C GLU A 280 26.31 -5.53 -19.24
N THR A 281 25.07 -5.52 -19.73
CA THR A 281 24.44 -4.29 -20.25
C THR A 281 24.30 -3.25 -19.15
N VAL A 282 23.80 -3.64 -17.95
CA VAL A 282 23.72 -2.73 -16.79
C VAL A 282 25.09 -2.15 -16.45
N ARG A 283 26.16 -2.98 -16.45
CA ARG A 283 27.53 -2.52 -16.18
C ARG A 283 28.01 -1.46 -17.18
N ALA A 284 27.71 -1.66 -18.46
CA ALA A 284 28.04 -0.69 -19.49
C ALA A 284 27.29 0.63 -19.29
N LEU A 285 25.98 0.60 -19.04
CA LEU A 285 25.17 1.79 -18.80
C LEU A 285 25.62 2.58 -17.57
N VAL A 286 25.96 1.88 -16.46
CA VAL A 286 26.46 2.55 -15.25
C VAL A 286 27.79 3.25 -15.51
N ARG A 287 28.71 2.59 -16.23
CA ARG A 287 30.00 3.18 -16.60
C ARG A 287 29.84 4.41 -17.52
N GLU A 288 28.93 4.33 -18.48
CA GLU A 288 28.61 5.45 -19.37
C GLU A 288 28.06 6.66 -18.60
N ALA A 289 27.21 6.41 -17.59
CA ALA A 289 26.71 7.44 -16.70
C ALA A 289 27.72 7.91 -15.62
N GLY A 290 28.97 7.43 -15.63
CA GLY A 290 30.01 7.81 -14.68
C GLY A 290 29.82 7.24 -13.28
N GLY A 291 29.04 6.17 -13.13
CA GLY A 291 28.75 5.52 -11.85
C GLY A 291 29.67 4.33 -11.52
N THR A 292 29.46 3.76 -10.35
CA THR A 292 30.08 2.52 -9.88
C THR A 292 29.02 1.45 -9.68
N LEU A 293 29.31 0.20 -10.02
CA LEU A 293 28.39 -0.93 -9.89
C LEU A 293 28.92 -1.92 -8.85
N THR A 294 28.13 -2.15 -7.80
CA THR A 294 28.43 -3.11 -6.74
C THR A 294 27.33 -4.18 -6.70
N PRO A 295 27.66 -5.50 -6.63
CA PRO A 295 26.66 -6.52 -6.40
C PRO A 295 25.91 -6.29 -5.08
N LEU A 296 24.60 -6.50 -5.07
CA LEU A 296 23.82 -6.53 -3.84
C LEU A 296 24.08 -7.83 -3.09
N ALA A 297 24.25 -7.72 -1.77
CA ALA A 297 24.35 -8.90 -0.90
C ALA A 297 23.02 -9.65 -0.83
N ASP A 298 23.08 -10.94 -0.54
CA ASP A 298 21.90 -11.76 -0.25
C ASP A 298 21.08 -11.12 0.88
N GLY A 299 19.77 -11.10 0.71
CA GLY A 299 18.86 -10.49 1.69
C GLY A 299 18.79 -8.96 1.67
N PHE A 300 19.45 -8.28 0.72
CA PHE A 300 19.38 -6.81 0.59
C PHE A 300 17.93 -6.29 0.58
N TRP A 301 17.06 -6.88 -0.23
CA TRP A 301 15.68 -6.41 -0.35
C TRP A 301 14.87 -6.56 0.94
N ALA A 302 15.11 -7.61 1.72
CA ALA A 302 14.52 -7.77 3.05
C ALA A 302 15.06 -6.72 4.05
N GLY A 303 16.35 -6.36 3.94
CA GLY A 303 16.97 -5.26 4.68
C GLY A 303 16.38 -3.90 4.29
N TYR A 304 16.27 -3.64 2.99
CA TYR A 304 15.64 -2.46 2.42
C TYR A 304 14.19 -2.30 2.90
N GLU A 305 13.39 -3.35 2.84
CA GLU A 305 12.00 -3.33 3.30
C GLU A 305 11.88 -2.88 4.77
N ARG A 306 12.74 -3.41 5.64
CA ARG A 306 12.80 -3.01 7.07
C ARG A 306 13.27 -1.57 7.25
N ALA A 307 14.32 -1.17 6.54
CA ALA A 307 14.87 0.18 6.63
C ALA A 307 13.86 1.24 6.14
N MET A 308 13.02 0.90 5.16
CA MET A 308 12.01 1.80 4.59
C MET A 308 10.66 1.77 5.34
N ALA A 309 10.58 1.11 6.47
CA ALA A 309 9.39 1.07 7.35
C ALA A 309 9.68 1.56 8.78
N PRO A 310 10.38 2.70 8.97
CA PRO A 310 10.70 3.18 10.32
C PRO A 310 9.44 3.61 11.08
N ASP A 311 9.54 3.58 12.40
CA ASP A 311 8.48 4.06 13.29
C ASP A 311 8.50 5.59 13.42
N GLY A 312 7.32 6.18 13.65
CA GLY A 312 7.16 7.62 13.85
C GLY A 312 7.31 8.46 12.59
N GLY A 313 7.37 9.79 12.76
CA GLY A 313 7.53 10.76 11.66
C GLY A 313 6.35 10.82 10.70
N VAL A 314 6.59 11.45 9.56
CA VAL A 314 5.64 11.61 8.46
C VAL A 314 6.15 10.90 7.22
N ARG A 315 5.30 10.06 6.61
CA ARG A 315 5.58 9.41 5.33
C ARG A 315 4.69 9.99 4.25
N LEU A 316 5.33 10.49 3.20
CA LEU A 316 4.67 10.99 2.00
C LEU A 316 4.82 9.99 0.86
N ALA A 317 3.76 9.82 0.07
CA ALA A 317 3.82 9.21 -1.26
C ALA A 317 3.66 10.30 -2.30
N ILE A 318 4.60 10.38 -3.22
CA ILE A 318 4.63 11.38 -4.28
C ILE A 318 4.59 10.66 -5.62
N ALA A 319 3.68 11.05 -6.49
CA ALA A 319 3.65 10.62 -7.88
C ALA A 319 4.17 11.75 -8.77
N THR A 320 5.05 11.41 -9.70
CA THR A 320 5.61 12.31 -10.72
C THR A 320 5.92 11.52 -11.99
N LEU A 321 6.53 12.14 -12.98
CA LEU A 321 7.03 11.43 -14.16
C LEU A 321 8.33 10.69 -13.84
N ALA A 322 8.57 9.54 -14.47
CA ALA A 322 9.82 8.77 -14.32
C ALA A 322 11.06 9.63 -14.63
N SER A 323 10.96 10.55 -15.60
CA SER A 323 12.02 11.49 -15.97
C SER A 323 12.25 12.63 -14.96
N LYS A 324 11.37 12.77 -13.95
CA LYS A 324 11.41 13.85 -12.95
C LYS A 324 11.75 13.36 -11.54
N VAL A 325 12.14 12.10 -11.37
CA VAL A 325 12.42 11.51 -10.05
C VAL A 325 13.50 12.27 -9.31
N ALA A 326 14.65 12.54 -9.93
CA ALA A 326 15.75 13.26 -9.28
C ALA A 326 15.40 14.73 -8.96
N GLU A 327 14.70 15.42 -9.87
CA GLU A 327 14.26 16.79 -9.66
C GLU A 327 13.24 16.88 -8.51
N THR A 328 12.29 15.96 -8.48
CA THR A 328 11.29 15.87 -7.39
C THR A 328 11.96 15.51 -6.05
N ALA A 329 12.96 14.62 -6.06
CA ALA A 329 13.72 14.29 -4.85
C ALA A 329 14.49 15.50 -4.30
N ALA A 330 15.12 16.28 -5.17
CA ALA A 330 15.81 17.52 -4.78
C ALA A 330 14.83 18.55 -4.18
N GLU A 331 13.65 18.71 -4.77
CA GLU A 331 12.60 19.59 -4.24
C GLU A 331 12.11 19.12 -2.86
N ILE A 332 11.97 17.81 -2.64
CA ILE A 332 11.62 17.25 -1.32
C ILE A 332 12.72 17.58 -0.30
N GLU A 333 13.99 17.36 -0.64
CA GLU A 333 15.12 17.68 0.24
C GLU A 333 15.16 19.17 0.59
N GLN A 334 14.94 20.04 -0.39
CA GLN A 334 14.91 21.47 -0.19
C GLN A 334 13.72 21.90 0.69
N ALA A 335 12.50 21.45 0.36
CA ALA A 335 11.31 21.83 1.12
C ALA A 335 11.41 21.39 2.59
N VAL A 336 11.88 20.16 2.83
CA VAL A 336 12.08 19.66 4.20
C VAL A 336 13.22 20.39 4.89
N GLY A 337 14.32 20.67 4.19
CA GLY A 337 15.46 21.42 4.75
C GLY A 337 15.10 22.84 5.18
N ASP A 338 14.34 23.55 4.35
CA ASP A 338 13.89 24.92 4.62
C ASP A 338 12.89 24.98 5.79
N GLU A 339 11.88 24.12 5.79
CA GLU A 339 10.80 24.18 6.78
C GLU A 339 11.13 23.46 8.09
N CYS A 340 11.97 22.42 8.05
CA CYS A 340 12.26 21.56 9.20
C CYS A 340 13.68 21.73 9.74
N SER A 341 14.23 22.94 9.72
CA SER A 341 15.49 23.31 10.37
C SER A 341 16.71 22.49 9.90
N GLY A 342 16.81 22.24 8.59
CA GLY A 342 17.91 21.47 7.99
C GLY A 342 17.80 19.96 8.11
N ALA A 343 16.61 19.45 8.44
CA ALA A 343 16.35 18.01 8.45
C ALA A 343 16.56 17.40 7.05
N ARG A 344 17.04 16.15 7.03
CA ARG A 344 17.25 15.42 5.78
C ARG A 344 16.23 14.29 5.67
N PRO A 345 15.32 14.34 4.69
CA PRO A 345 14.37 13.26 4.48
C PRO A 345 15.05 12.01 3.90
N THR A 346 14.56 10.84 4.26
CA THR A 346 14.88 9.60 3.56
C THR A 346 13.97 9.50 2.35
N ILE A 347 14.56 9.39 1.14
CA ILE A 347 13.78 9.34 -0.11
C ILE A 347 14.15 8.09 -0.90
N THR A 348 13.12 7.35 -1.29
CA THR A 348 13.22 6.25 -2.26
C THR A 348 12.21 6.44 -3.38
N ALA A 349 12.48 5.85 -4.54
CA ALA A 349 11.54 5.89 -5.66
C ALA A 349 11.58 4.61 -6.48
N CYS A 350 10.41 4.05 -6.73
CA CYS A 350 10.25 3.13 -7.85
C CYS A 350 10.37 3.95 -9.14
N ALA A 351 11.60 4.09 -9.62
CA ALA A 351 11.98 5.06 -10.65
C ALA A 351 11.22 4.87 -11.98
N PRO A 352 10.98 3.62 -12.48
CA PRO A 352 10.28 3.40 -13.74
C PRO A 352 8.85 3.94 -13.77
N VAL A 353 8.22 4.09 -12.62
CA VAL A 353 6.82 4.55 -12.53
C VAL A 353 6.68 5.92 -11.88
N GLY A 354 7.79 6.61 -11.57
CA GLY A 354 7.75 7.92 -10.95
C GLY A 354 7.08 7.97 -9.57
N SER A 355 7.18 6.89 -8.80
CA SER A 355 6.53 6.77 -7.48
C SER A 355 7.57 6.91 -6.37
N LEU A 356 7.62 8.09 -5.73
CA LEU A 356 8.55 8.36 -4.63
C LEU A 356 7.89 8.15 -3.28
N ARG A 357 8.70 7.82 -2.29
CA ARG A 357 8.35 7.85 -0.87
C ARG A 357 9.38 8.73 -0.17
N ALA A 358 8.87 9.68 0.60
CA ALA A 358 9.70 10.50 1.47
C ALA A 358 9.30 10.26 2.93
N TRP A 359 10.30 10.09 3.78
CA TRP A 359 10.08 9.97 5.21
C TRP A 359 10.84 11.08 5.94
N CYS A 360 10.09 11.82 6.78
CA CYS A 360 10.55 12.93 7.58
C CYS A 360 10.36 12.61 9.05
N LEU A 361 11.39 12.79 9.87
CA LEU A 361 11.28 12.61 11.33
C LEU A 361 10.47 13.73 12.00
N ASP A 362 10.51 14.94 11.43
CA ASP A 362 9.71 16.06 11.93
C ASP A 362 8.22 15.75 11.72
N ALA A 363 7.43 16.02 12.74
CA ALA A 363 5.99 15.83 12.75
C ALA A 363 5.24 17.06 13.29
N ASP A 364 5.87 18.23 13.25
CA ASP A 364 5.19 19.49 13.56
C ASP A 364 4.12 19.78 12.51
N PRO A 365 2.83 19.98 12.90
CA PRO A 365 1.75 20.14 11.95
C PRO A 365 1.90 21.34 11.02
N ARG A 366 2.45 22.47 11.49
CA ARG A 366 2.61 23.68 10.67
C ARG A 366 3.71 23.52 9.62
N ARG A 367 4.87 23.01 10.04
CA ARG A 367 6.00 22.75 9.14
C ARG A 367 5.63 21.71 8.09
N MET A 368 5.03 20.61 8.50
CA MET A 368 4.62 19.56 7.56
C MET A 368 3.50 20.01 6.61
N SER A 369 2.60 20.90 7.04
CA SER A 369 1.64 21.52 6.12
C SER A 369 2.33 22.34 5.04
N ALA A 370 3.31 23.20 5.42
CA ALA A 370 4.07 24.00 4.47
C ALA A 370 4.84 23.10 3.47
N VAL A 371 5.53 22.04 3.95
CA VAL A 371 6.21 21.06 3.10
C VAL A 371 5.25 20.42 2.11
N VAL A 372 4.11 19.89 2.58
CA VAL A 372 3.14 19.18 1.74
C VAL A 372 2.53 20.11 0.69
N GLU A 373 2.15 21.33 1.06
CA GLU A 373 1.59 22.32 0.14
C GLU A 373 2.60 22.74 -0.94
N ARG A 374 3.85 23.00 -0.56
CA ARG A 374 4.93 23.30 -1.51
C ARG A 374 5.16 22.14 -2.48
N LEU A 375 5.23 20.91 -2.00
CA LEU A 375 5.42 19.73 -2.86
C LEU A 375 4.23 19.52 -3.80
N ARG A 376 3.00 19.74 -3.34
CA ARG A 376 1.81 19.68 -4.21
C ARG A 376 1.89 20.69 -5.34
N GLN A 377 2.32 21.91 -5.06
CA GLN A 377 2.51 22.93 -6.08
C GLN A 377 3.61 22.55 -7.09
N SER A 378 4.69 21.93 -6.64
CA SER A 378 5.81 21.56 -7.52
C SER A 378 5.46 20.41 -8.47
N VAL A 379 4.66 19.42 -8.04
CA VAL A 379 4.31 18.26 -8.88
C VAL A 379 3.04 18.46 -9.71
N ALA A 380 2.19 19.45 -9.39
CA ALA A 380 0.94 19.71 -10.10
C ALA A 380 1.11 19.94 -11.61
N PRO A 381 2.14 20.70 -12.09
CA PRO A 381 2.33 20.94 -13.52
C PRO A 381 2.54 19.69 -14.36
N VAL A 382 3.01 18.59 -13.75
CA VAL A 382 3.22 17.30 -14.43
C VAL A 382 2.10 16.29 -14.13
N GLY A 383 0.97 16.75 -13.56
CA GLY A 383 -0.14 15.87 -13.16
C GLY A 383 0.19 14.97 -11.96
N GLY A 384 1.22 15.34 -11.17
CA GLY A 384 1.64 14.62 -10.00
C GLY A 384 0.72 14.81 -8.79
N SER A 385 0.97 14.03 -7.74
CA SER A 385 0.20 14.12 -6.49
C SER A 385 1.09 13.87 -5.26
N VAL A 386 0.67 14.41 -4.11
CA VAL A 386 1.30 14.15 -2.81
C VAL A 386 0.25 13.73 -1.80
N VAL A 387 0.41 12.52 -1.27
CA VAL A 387 -0.48 11.89 -0.28
C VAL A 387 0.29 11.62 0.99
N ILE A 388 -0.28 11.95 2.15
CA ILE A 388 0.25 11.57 3.44
C ILE A 388 -0.14 10.12 3.72
N GLN A 389 0.83 9.19 3.63
CA GLN A 389 0.59 7.77 3.88
C GLN A 389 0.58 7.41 5.37
N LYS A 390 1.36 8.13 6.15
CA LYS A 390 1.46 7.95 7.60
C LYS A 390 1.86 9.28 8.24
N ALA A 391 1.15 9.70 9.28
CA ALA A 391 1.50 10.84 10.12
C ALA A 391 0.67 10.81 11.41
N PRO A 392 1.12 11.48 12.49
CA PRO A 392 0.28 11.77 13.65
C PRO A 392 -1.03 12.44 13.25
N ALA A 393 -2.10 12.17 13.99
CA ALA A 393 -3.43 12.70 13.70
C ALA A 393 -3.44 14.24 13.62
N ALA A 394 -2.62 14.94 14.43
CA ALA A 394 -2.49 16.40 14.41
C ALA A 394 -2.01 16.94 13.05
N VAL A 395 -1.07 16.26 12.38
CA VAL A 395 -0.59 16.63 11.02
C VAL A 395 -1.73 16.43 10.02
N ARG A 396 -2.43 15.28 10.06
CA ARG A 396 -3.52 14.94 9.14
C ARG A 396 -4.79 15.77 9.37
N ALA A 397 -4.91 16.42 10.51
CA ALA A 397 -5.94 17.41 10.79
C ALA A 397 -5.57 18.82 10.27
N ALA A 398 -4.27 19.14 10.24
CA ALA A 398 -3.78 20.44 9.80
C ALA A 398 -3.74 20.57 8.26
N VAL A 399 -3.45 19.48 7.56
CA VAL A 399 -3.43 19.44 6.08
C VAL A 399 -4.14 18.18 5.58
N ASP A 400 -4.96 18.33 4.54
CA ASP A 400 -5.67 17.18 3.95
C ASP A 400 -4.68 16.11 3.49
N PRO A 401 -4.74 14.87 4.02
CA PRO A 401 -3.79 13.82 3.64
C PRO A 401 -3.89 13.43 2.16
N TRP A 402 -5.03 13.60 1.52
CA TRP A 402 -5.24 13.21 0.13
C TRP A 402 -4.85 14.28 -0.89
N GLY A 403 -4.97 15.55 -0.50
CA GLY A 403 -4.76 16.71 -1.37
C GLY A 403 -6.00 17.10 -2.17
N PRO A 404 -5.84 18.10 -3.04
CA PRO A 404 -6.93 18.60 -3.86
C PRO A 404 -7.41 17.53 -4.86
N ILE A 405 -8.70 17.55 -5.15
CA ILE A 405 -9.33 16.71 -6.16
C ILE A 405 -10.31 17.56 -6.97
N ASP A 406 -10.36 17.36 -8.27
CA ASP A 406 -11.27 18.04 -9.16
C ASP A 406 -12.73 17.66 -8.89
N ALA A 407 -13.64 18.60 -9.14
CA ALA A 407 -15.06 18.45 -8.86
C ALA A 407 -15.69 17.26 -9.60
N GLY A 408 -15.28 16.99 -10.85
CA GLY A 408 -15.80 15.87 -11.66
C GLY A 408 -15.50 14.49 -11.03
N PRO A 409 -14.24 14.13 -10.84
CA PRO A 409 -13.89 12.89 -10.12
C PRO A 409 -14.51 12.77 -8.73
N LEU A 410 -14.56 13.86 -7.96
CA LEU A 410 -15.18 13.84 -6.64
C LEU A 410 -16.69 13.58 -6.70
N ALA A 411 -17.39 14.10 -7.69
CA ALA A 411 -18.81 13.84 -7.88
C ALA A 411 -19.09 12.36 -8.19
N LEU A 412 -18.25 11.72 -9.01
CA LEU A 412 -18.33 10.29 -9.29
C LEU A 412 -18.05 9.45 -8.03
N MET A 413 -17.03 9.81 -7.24
CA MET A 413 -16.72 9.12 -5.97
C MET A 413 -17.89 9.25 -4.98
N ARG A 414 -18.53 10.42 -4.90
CA ARG A 414 -19.72 10.60 -4.05
C ARG A 414 -20.88 9.73 -4.51
N GLY A 415 -21.16 9.69 -5.81
CA GLY A 415 -22.21 8.83 -6.37
C GLY A 415 -21.96 7.35 -6.07
N LEU A 416 -20.72 6.87 -6.21
CA LEU A 416 -20.37 5.51 -5.81
C LEU A 416 -20.55 5.28 -4.31
N LYS A 417 -20.13 6.21 -3.47
CA LYS A 417 -20.33 6.11 -2.01
C LYS A 417 -21.80 6.07 -1.64
N ASP A 418 -22.64 6.90 -2.29
CA ASP A 418 -24.08 6.95 -2.03
C ASP A 418 -24.78 5.65 -2.46
N GLU A 419 -24.28 4.96 -3.50
CA GLU A 419 -24.79 3.65 -3.94
C GLU A 419 -24.37 2.51 -3.00
N PHE A 420 -23.10 2.44 -2.60
CA PHE A 420 -22.58 1.31 -1.82
C PHE A 420 -22.77 1.47 -0.31
N ASP A 421 -22.86 2.70 0.19
CA ASP A 421 -22.99 3.00 1.62
C ASP A 421 -23.77 4.31 1.84
N PRO A 422 -25.08 4.33 1.55
CA PRO A 422 -25.92 5.53 1.63
C PRO A 422 -25.99 6.14 3.04
N LYS A 423 -25.87 5.34 4.08
CA LYS A 423 -25.84 5.81 5.47
C LYS A 423 -24.45 6.23 5.97
N ARG A 424 -23.41 6.05 5.13
CA ARG A 424 -22.02 6.40 5.48
C ARG A 424 -21.54 5.78 6.78
N VAL A 425 -21.83 4.49 6.95
CA VAL A 425 -21.42 3.72 8.13
C VAL A 425 -19.99 3.17 7.98
N LEU A 426 -19.49 2.96 6.75
CA LEU A 426 -18.18 2.38 6.49
C LEU A 426 -17.07 3.45 6.45
N ASN A 427 -16.12 3.37 7.38
CA ASN A 427 -14.95 4.26 7.47
C ASN A 427 -15.29 5.75 7.27
N PRO A 428 -16.30 6.31 7.96
CA PRO A 428 -16.84 7.63 7.66
C PRO A 428 -15.79 8.73 7.78
N GLY A 429 -15.68 9.55 6.75
CA GLY A 429 -14.80 10.71 6.72
C GLY A 429 -13.33 10.43 6.37
N ARG A 430 -12.92 9.18 6.21
CA ARG A 430 -11.49 8.82 6.06
C ARG A 430 -10.94 8.99 4.65
N PHE A 431 -11.78 8.90 3.64
CA PHE A 431 -11.35 8.88 2.24
C PHE A 431 -11.25 10.28 1.63
N VAL A 432 -10.90 10.32 0.35
CA VAL A 432 -10.80 11.55 -0.47
C VAL A 432 -12.07 12.37 -0.35
N GLY A 433 -11.93 13.69 -0.16
CA GLY A 433 -13.07 14.59 -0.03
C GLY A 433 -13.93 14.38 1.22
N GLY A 434 -13.44 13.62 2.21
CA GLY A 434 -14.17 13.32 3.45
C GLY A 434 -15.25 12.23 3.28
N LEU A 435 -15.12 11.36 2.30
CA LEU A 435 -16.01 10.22 2.05
C LEU A 435 -15.76 9.07 3.00
#